data_d3ba3d5c8f52a13c2288e3b7f21fca55
#
_entry.id   d3ba3d5c8f52a13c2288e3b7f21fca55
#
_cell.length_a   1.000
_cell.length_b   1.000
_cell.length_c   1.000
_cell.angle_alpha   90.00
_cell.angle_beta   90.00
_cell.angle_gamma   90.00
#
_symmetry.space_group_name_H-M   'P 1'
#
loop_
_entity.id
_entity.type
_entity.pdbx_description
1 polymer ?
#
loop_
_entity_poly.entity_id
_entity_poly.type
_entity_poly.pdbx_seq_one_letter_code
_entity_poly.pdbx_strand_id
1 'polypeptide(L)'
;MANMMVGRLEVQDTPLRDAIWFRRCVSFELAGDRYTVSKAYVHGYHPRENERLRDQAGALVELLHADTAYPPGSVVLEVGCGVGAQTVTLAVQSPEAHFLSVDISADSLAEAEQRIRAAGLTNVRFHQADIFALPFAEESFDHVFVCFVLEHLSRPAEALEIFTRLLKPAGTLTVIEGDHGSTSFFPESDAASRAIQCLVTLQRMVGGNALIGRQLYPLLVEAGLEAVKVSPRMVYVDASRPDLANAFIKKTFTAMVAGVRASAILAGLTDSDTFDAGVRDLYRTAESDGVFCYTFFKGVGIKGRPA
;
A
#
# COMPACT_ATOMS: atom_id res chain seq x y z
N MET A 1 -2.06 -19.53 -39.78
CA MET A 1 -2.01 -20.54 -38.69
C MET A 1 -1.08 -19.95 -37.63
N ALA A 2 -1.65 -19.32 -36.62
CA ALA A 2 -0.90 -18.69 -35.53
C ALA A 2 -0.70 -19.72 -34.41
N ASN A 3 0.56 -20.12 -34.17
CA ASN A 3 0.92 -20.97 -33.04
C ASN A 3 0.97 -20.12 -31.79
N MET A 4 -0.03 -20.27 -30.93
CA MET A 4 0.02 -19.79 -29.54
C MET A 4 1.02 -20.65 -28.77
N MET A 5 2.19 -20.08 -28.44
CA MET A 5 3.10 -20.70 -27.48
C MET A 5 2.58 -20.44 -26.06
N VAL A 6 2.17 -21.51 -25.41
CA VAL A 6 1.87 -21.55 -23.97
C VAL A 6 3.18 -21.70 -23.23
N GLY A 7 3.65 -20.64 -22.58
CA GLY A 7 4.83 -20.69 -21.69
C GLY A 7 4.51 -21.49 -20.42
N ARG A 8 5.29 -22.53 -20.12
CA ARG A 8 5.21 -23.29 -18.85
C ARG A 8 5.85 -22.50 -17.71
N LEU A 9 5.11 -22.32 -16.65
CA LEU A 9 5.61 -21.85 -15.35
C LEU A 9 6.25 -23.02 -14.60
N GLU A 10 7.57 -22.99 -14.39
CA GLU A 10 8.25 -23.90 -13.47
C GLU A 10 8.56 -23.18 -12.14
N VAL A 11 8.06 -23.76 -11.04
CA VAL A 11 8.37 -23.35 -9.67
C VAL A 11 9.48 -24.28 -9.16
N GLN A 12 10.67 -23.75 -8.88
CA GLN A 12 11.73 -24.51 -8.24
C GLN A 12 11.70 -24.31 -6.73
N ASP A 13 11.46 -25.38 -5.98
CA ASP A 13 11.66 -25.47 -4.54
C ASP A 13 13.11 -25.86 -4.24
N THR A 14 13.84 -25.02 -3.50
CA THR A 14 15.19 -25.33 -2.99
C THR A 14 15.11 -25.59 -1.49
N PRO A 15 15.79 -26.62 -0.93
CA PRO A 15 15.65 -26.99 0.46
C PRO A 15 16.35 -26.02 1.41
N LEU A 16 15.70 -25.80 2.55
CA LEU A 16 16.12 -24.98 3.68
C LEU A 16 17.47 -25.43 4.27
N ARG A 17 18.49 -24.57 4.22
CA ARG A 17 19.50 -24.39 5.26
C ARG A 17 20.04 -22.96 5.17
N ASP A 18 20.05 -22.30 6.36
CA ASP A 18 20.55 -20.97 6.67
C ASP A 18 19.61 -19.79 6.30
N ALA A 19 19.24 -19.07 7.35
CA ALA A 19 18.33 -17.96 7.40
C ALA A 19 18.81 -16.76 6.56
N ILE A 20 18.56 -16.82 5.27
CA ILE A 20 18.62 -15.69 4.35
C ILE A 20 17.35 -15.74 3.53
N TRP A 21 16.53 -14.73 3.67
CA TRP A 21 15.26 -14.41 3.04
C TRP A 21 15.04 -15.00 1.65
N PHE A 22 14.03 -15.86 1.52
CA PHE A 22 13.58 -16.40 0.24
C PHE A 22 13.01 -15.28 -0.63
N ARG A 23 13.82 -14.80 -1.56
CA ARG A 23 13.33 -14.13 -2.76
C ARG A 23 12.67 -15.20 -3.64
N ARG A 24 11.38 -15.38 -3.59
CA ARG A 24 10.67 -16.10 -4.66
C ARG A 24 10.75 -15.21 -5.91
N CYS A 25 11.62 -15.58 -6.82
CA CYS A 25 11.70 -14.96 -8.14
C CYS A 25 10.74 -15.70 -9.09
N VAL A 26 9.89 -14.97 -9.78
CA VAL A 26 9.18 -15.51 -10.94
C VAL A 26 10.10 -15.32 -12.13
N SER A 27 10.62 -16.43 -12.68
CA SER A 27 11.45 -16.39 -13.89
C SER A 27 10.58 -16.70 -15.10
N PHE A 28 10.71 -15.94 -16.16
CA PHE A 28 10.14 -16.26 -17.47
C PHE A 28 11.20 -16.09 -18.55
N GLU A 29 11.16 -16.94 -19.55
CA GLU A 29 12.03 -16.89 -20.71
C GLU A 29 11.31 -16.21 -21.88
N LEU A 30 11.90 -15.14 -22.39
CA LEU A 30 11.53 -14.52 -23.66
C LEU A 30 12.80 -14.44 -24.52
N ALA A 31 12.72 -15.01 -25.72
CA ALA A 31 13.81 -14.96 -26.70
C ALA A 31 15.17 -15.52 -26.25
N GLY A 32 15.19 -16.50 -25.32
CA GLY A 32 16.44 -17.15 -24.87
C GLY A 32 17.11 -16.49 -23.68
N ASP A 33 16.62 -15.38 -23.18
CA ASP A 33 17.10 -14.71 -21.97
C ASP A 33 16.20 -15.00 -20.78
N ARG A 34 16.81 -15.27 -19.62
CA ARG A 34 16.10 -15.56 -18.38
C ARG A 34 15.92 -14.27 -17.58
N TYR A 35 14.68 -13.81 -17.44
CA TYR A 35 14.32 -12.63 -16.65
C TYR A 35 13.78 -13.06 -15.29
N THR A 36 14.27 -12.43 -14.23
CA THR A 36 13.86 -12.73 -12.86
C THR A 36 13.20 -11.50 -12.26
N VAL A 37 11.87 -11.57 -12.02
CA VAL A 37 11.16 -10.55 -11.24
C VAL A 37 11.14 -11.02 -9.79
N SER A 38 11.81 -10.28 -8.92
CA SER A 38 11.76 -10.58 -7.48
C SER A 38 10.35 -10.30 -6.95
N LYS A 39 9.84 -11.13 -6.03
CA LYS A 39 8.60 -10.91 -5.25
C LYS A 39 8.73 -9.71 -4.28
N ALA A 40 9.53 -8.72 -4.61
CA ALA A 40 9.68 -7.50 -3.86
C ALA A 40 8.53 -6.54 -4.19
N TYR A 41 8.24 -5.67 -3.26
CA TYR A 41 7.40 -4.48 -3.40
C TYR A 41 7.54 -3.87 -4.80
N VAL A 42 6.44 -3.76 -5.56
CA VAL A 42 6.44 -3.39 -7.00
C VAL A 42 7.16 -2.06 -7.25
N HIS A 43 7.10 -1.15 -6.28
CA HIS A 43 7.73 0.18 -6.35
C HIS A 43 9.18 0.18 -5.85
N GLY A 44 9.66 -0.92 -5.21
CA GLY A 44 11.01 -1.03 -4.63
C GLY A 44 11.20 -0.20 -3.36
N TYR A 45 12.40 -0.30 -2.76
CA TYR A 45 12.81 0.47 -1.56
C TYR A 45 13.85 1.54 -1.94
N HIS A 46 13.60 2.28 -3.03
CA HIS A 46 14.53 3.32 -3.49
C HIS A 46 14.25 4.65 -2.75
N PRO A 47 15.23 5.54 -2.53
CA PRO A 47 15.03 6.85 -1.88
C PRO A 47 13.90 7.69 -2.47
N ARG A 48 13.68 7.63 -3.80
CA ARG A 48 12.55 8.29 -4.47
C ARG A 48 11.18 7.76 -4.04
N GLU A 49 11.09 6.46 -3.74
CA GLU A 49 9.86 5.86 -3.22
C GLU A 49 9.58 6.35 -1.80
N ASN A 50 10.60 6.44 -0.97
CA ASN A 50 10.48 6.98 0.39
C ASN A 50 10.05 8.47 0.37
N GLU A 51 10.52 9.26 -0.59
CA GLU A 51 10.07 10.65 -0.79
C GLU A 51 8.62 10.71 -1.24
N ARG A 52 8.22 9.86 -2.19
CA ARG A 52 6.84 9.74 -2.66
C ARG A 52 5.88 9.38 -1.52
N LEU A 53 6.22 8.41 -0.68
CA LEU A 53 5.42 8.02 0.49
C LEU A 53 5.24 9.16 1.49
N ARG A 54 6.27 10.00 1.66
CA ARG A 54 6.22 11.20 2.50
C ARG A 54 5.26 12.26 1.95
N ASP A 55 5.40 12.58 0.67
CA ASP A 55 4.57 13.57 0.00
C ASP A 55 3.09 13.13 0.01
N GLN A 56 2.84 11.86 -0.24
CA GLN A 56 1.49 11.27 -0.14
C GLN A 56 0.92 11.38 1.27
N ALA A 57 1.67 10.97 2.28
CA ALA A 57 1.21 11.04 3.67
C ALA A 57 0.88 12.49 4.07
N GLY A 58 1.77 13.44 3.78
CA GLY A 58 1.57 14.86 4.11
C GLY A 58 0.35 15.49 3.43
N ALA A 59 0.15 15.19 2.14
CA ALA A 59 -0.95 15.74 1.35
C ALA A 59 -2.33 15.17 1.72
N LEU A 60 -2.37 13.97 2.30
CA LEU A 60 -3.60 13.22 2.56
C LEU A 60 -3.95 13.09 4.05
N VAL A 61 -3.18 13.70 4.96
CA VAL A 61 -3.38 13.58 6.42
C VAL A 61 -4.83 13.85 6.81
N GLU A 62 -5.37 15.00 6.44
CA GLU A 62 -6.72 15.38 6.80
C GLU A 62 -7.77 14.42 6.23
N LEU A 63 -7.61 14.06 4.95
CA LEU A 63 -8.52 13.16 4.26
C LEU A 63 -8.58 11.77 4.89
N LEU A 64 -7.43 11.19 5.23
CA LEU A 64 -7.33 9.80 5.66
C LEU A 64 -7.39 9.66 7.19
N HIS A 65 -6.90 10.65 7.93
CA HIS A 65 -6.65 10.52 9.36
C HIS A 65 -7.38 11.51 10.26
N ALA A 66 -8.22 12.44 9.74
CA ALA A 66 -8.96 13.39 10.57
C ALA A 66 -9.79 12.72 11.68
N ASP A 67 -10.22 11.48 11.46
CA ASP A 67 -10.99 10.64 12.38
C ASP A 67 -10.22 9.41 12.89
N THR A 68 -8.87 9.46 12.88
CA THR A 68 -8.00 8.38 13.40
C THR A 68 -7.33 8.85 14.67
N ALA A 69 -7.95 8.59 15.81
CA ALA A 69 -7.38 8.85 17.12
C ALA A 69 -7.67 7.68 18.08
N TYR A 70 -6.74 7.44 18.99
CA TYR A 70 -6.81 6.35 19.96
C TYR A 70 -6.89 6.89 21.38
N PRO A 71 -7.68 6.26 22.27
CA PRO A 71 -7.84 6.68 23.65
C PRO A 71 -6.51 6.69 24.44
N PRO A 72 -6.38 7.53 25.47
CA PRO A 72 -5.24 7.50 26.38
C PRO A 72 -4.98 6.10 26.96
N GLY A 73 -3.70 5.70 26.99
CA GLY A 73 -3.26 4.40 27.50
C GLY A 73 -3.48 3.23 26.56
N SER A 74 -4.09 3.42 25.38
CA SER A 74 -4.25 2.36 24.39
C SER A 74 -2.91 1.85 23.89
N VAL A 75 -2.82 0.55 23.64
CA VAL A 75 -1.70 -0.09 22.94
C VAL A 75 -2.12 -0.36 21.51
N VAL A 76 -1.45 0.30 20.56
CA VAL A 76 -1.76 0.25 19.14
C VAL A 76 -0.65 -0.46 18.39
N LEU A 77 -0.98 -1.49 17.61
CA LEU A 77 -0.08 -2.11 16.65
C LEU A 77 -0.27 -1.44 15.29
N GLU A 78 0.76 -0.79 14.77
CA GLU A 78 0.80 -0.35 13.37
C GLU A 78 1.58 -1.37 12.54
N VAL A 79 0.94 -1.92 11.52
CA VAL A 79 1.52 -2.98 10.68
C VAL A 79 1.92 -2.41 9.33
N GLY A 80 3.18 -2.66 8.92
CA GLY A 80 3.74 -2.16 7.67
C GLY A 80 3.98 -0.65 7.72
N CYS A 81 4.62 -0.17 8.79
CA CYS A 81 4.82 1.27 9.01
C CYS A 81 5.76 1.94 7.99
N GLY A 82 6.52 1.13 7.22
CA GLY A 82 7.49 1.62 6.27
C GLY A 82 8.46 2.62 6.89
N VAL A 83 8.62 3.77 6.24
CA VAL A 83 9.48 4.85 6.71
C VAL A 83 8.84 5.75 7.78
N GLY A 84 7.74 5.32 8.40
CA GLY A 84 7.07 6.03 9.49
C GLY A 84 6.27 7.27 9.04
N ALA A 85 5.87 7.34 7.79
CA ALA A 85 5.15 8.49 7.26
C ALA A 85 3.76 8.67 7.91
N GLN A 86 3.03 7.59 8.11
CA GLN A 86 1.74 7.59 8.82
C GLN A 86 1.93 7.59 10.34
N THR A 87 2.97 6.92 10.84
CA THR A 87 3.30 6.79 12.26
C THR A 87 3.36 8.15 12.98
N VAL A 88 4.02 9.15 12.35
CA VAL A 88 4.08 10.51 12.91
C VAL A 88 2.69 11.09 13.14
N THR A 89 1.81 10.99 12.14
CA THR A 89 0.44 11.50 12.22
C THR A 89 -0.35 10.83 13.34
N LEU A 90 -0.29 9.49 13.42
CA LEU A 90 -0.97 8.72 14.45
C LEU A 90 -0.50 9.09 15.85
N ALA A 91 0.83 9.17 16.04
CA ALA A 91 1.43 9.47 17.33
C ALA A 91 1.15 10.90 17.81
N VAL A 92 1.11 11.87 16.88
CA VAL A 92 0.72 13.27 17.17
C VAL A 92 -0.75 13.38 17.55
N GLN A 93 -1.64 12.68 16.84
CA GLN A 93 -3.08 12.71 17.10
C GLN A 93 -3.49 11.91 18.34
N SER A 94 -2.62 11.03 18.84
CA SER A 94 -2.88 10.17 19.99
C SER A 94 -1.67 10.18 20.95
N PRO A 95 -1.35 11.32 21.56
CA PRO A 95 -0.08 11.51 22.30
C PRO A 95 0.03 10.64 23.56
N GLU A 96 -1.10 10.19 24.12
CA GLU A 96 -1.15 9.33 25.29
C GLU A 96 -1.38 7.85 24.96
N ALA A 97 -1.50 7.47 23.67
CA ALA A 97 -1.49 6.09 23.23
C ALA A 97 -0.04 5.60 23.01
N HIS A 98 0.19 4.31 23.12
CA HIS A 98 1.48 3.66 22.91
C HIS A 98 1.46 2.89 21.60
N PHE A 99 2.34 3.26 20.67
CA PHE A 99 2.45 2.62 19.36
C PHE A 99 3.59 1.62 19.34
N LEU A 100 3.31 0.43 18.81
CA LEU A 100 4.30 -0.53 18.36
C LEU A 100 4.17 -0.64 16.83
N SER A 101 5.13 -0.05 16.12
CA SER A 101 5.12 0.01 14.65
C SER A 101 6.05 -1.07 14.10
N VAL A 102 5.54 -1.93 13.22
CA VAL A 102 6.30 -3.06 12.65
C VAL A 102 6.45 -2.91 11.14
N ASP A 103 7.62 -3.31 10.65
CA ASP A 103 7.89 -3.47 9.23
C ASP A 103 8.90 -4.60 9.02
N ILE A 104 8.93 -5.15 7.81
CA ILE A 104 9.87 -6.20 7.43
C ILE A 104 11.26 -5.63 7.11
N SER A 105 11.33 -4.37 6.67
CA SER A 105 12.55 -3.68 6.23
C SER A 105 13.24 -2.97 7.38
N ALA A 106 14.44 -3.46 7.74
CA ALA A 106 15.27 -2.79 8.74
C ALA A 106 15.67 -1.37 8.33
N ASP A 107 15.92 -1.14 7.03
CA ASP A 107 16.29 0.17 6.51
C ASP A 107 15.12 1.16 6.63
N SER A 108 13.91 0.72 6.33
CA SER A 108 12.69 1.53 6.51
C SER A 108 12.47 1.89 7.98
N LEU A 109 12.65 0.93 8.89
CA LEU A 109 12.54 1.17 10.33
C LEU A 109 13.57 2.16 10.84
N ALA A 110 14.82 2.09 10.36
CA ALA A 110 15.86 3.06 10.73
C ALA A 110 15.49 4.49 10.31
N GLU A 111 14.89 4.67 9.12
CA GLU A 111 14.37 5.97 8.68
C GLU A 111 13.18 6.42 9.53
N ALA A 112 12.25 5.49 9.84
CA ALA A 112 11.10 5.76 10.68
C ALA A 112 11.52 6.23 12.10
N GLU A 113 12.50 5.57 12.70
CA GLU A 113 13.06 5.97 14.00
C GLU A 113 13.67 7.39 13.99
N GLN A 114 14.40 7.73 12.91
CA GLN A 114 14.96 9.09 12.77
C GLN A 114 13.85 10.12 12.69
N ARG A 115 12.77 9.82 11.97
CA ARG A 115 11.63 10.70 11.79
C ARG A 115 10.88 10.95 13.10
N ILE A 116 10.60 9.89 13.86
CA ILE A 116 9.93 9.99 15.18
C ILE A 116 10.78 10.79 16.15
N ARG A 117 12.10 10.56 16.18
CA ARG A 117 13.03 11.37 16.98
C ARG A 117 13.04 12.84 16.57
N ALA A 118 13.09 13.12 15.27
CA ALA A 118 13.08 14.49 14.76
C ALA A 118 11.77 15.22 15.08
N ALA A 119 10.65 14.50 15.17
CA ALA A 119 9.36 15.04 15.60
C ALA A 119 9.21 15.17 17.13
N GLY A 120 10.21 14.75 17.91
CA GLY A 120 10.16 14.81 19.38
C GLY A 120 9.15 13.85 20.02
N LEU A 121 8.72 12.83 19.31
CA LEU A 121 7.73 11.85 19.76
C LEU A 121 8.40 10.74 20.57
N THR A 122 7.77 10.34 21.68
CA THR A 122 8.30 9.34 22.62
C THR A 122 7.37 8.15 22.83
N ASN A 123 6.19 8.19 22.24
CA ASN A 123 5.14 7.19 22.40
C ASN A 123 5.14 6.11 21.31
N VAL A 124 6.22 6.00 20.52
CA VAL A 124 6.37 5.00 19.44
C VAL A 124 7.59 4.12 19.70
N ARG A 125 7.43 2.82 19.49
CA ARG A 125 8.51 1.83 19.43
C ARG A 125 8.43 1.08 18.11
N PHE A 126 9.59 0.64 17.62
CA PHE A 126 9.69 -0.09 16.36
C PHE A 126 10.15 -1.53 16.61
N HIS A 127 9.65 -2.46 15.77
CA HIS A 127 10.08 -3.85 15.80
C HIS A 127 10.10 -4.41 14.37
N GLN A 128 11.21 -5.06 14.01
CA GLN A 128 11.30 -5.72 12.70
C GLN A 128 10.60 -7.07 12.76
N ALA A 129 9.56 -7.26 11.93
CA ALA A 129 8.82 -8.51 11.86
C ALA A 129 8.20 -8.74 10.48
N ASP A 130 8.00 -10.02 10.14
CA ASP A 130 7.13 -10.44 9.06
C ASP A 130 5.68 -10.46 9.56
N ILE A 131 4.77 -9.89 8.78
CA ILE A 131 3.33 -9.83 9.06
C ILE A 131 2.74 -11.23 9.33
N PHE A 132 3.23 -12.24 8.61
CA PHE A 132 2.78 -13.63 8.76
C PHE A 132 3.44 -14.40 9.91
N ALA A 133 4.37 -13.76 10.64
CA ALA A 133 5.10 -14.35 11.76
C ALA A 133 5.33 -13.33 12.90
N LEU A 134 4.29 -12.56 13.24
CA LEU A 134 4.34 -11.57 14.31
C LEU A 134 4.56 -12.26 15.67
N PRO A 135 5.59 -11.86 16.47
CA PRO A 135 5.97 -12.55 17.71
C PRO A 135 5.15 -12.05 18.91
N PHE A 136 3.87 -11.76 18.72
CA PHE A 136 3.02 -11.22 19.78
C PHE A 136 1.97 -12.25 20.21
N ALA A 137 1.62 -12.22 21.49
CA ALA A 137 0.54 -13.04 22.00
C ALA A 137 -0.81 -12.57 21.44
N GLU A 138 -1.77 -13.47 21.36
CA GLU A 138 -3.16 -13.12 21.05
C GLU A 138 -3.69 -12.13 22.10
N GLU A 139 -4.63 -11.29 21.68
CA GLU A 139 -5.30 -10.30 22.57
C GLU A 139 -4.34 -9.32 23.27
N SER A 140 -3.24 -8.95 22.58
CA SER A 140 -2.22 -8.04 23.12
C SER A 140 -2.51 -6.56 22.87
N PHE A 141 -3.29 -6.24 21.84
CA PHE A 141 -3.47 -4.87 21.35
C PHE A 141 -4.91 -4.40 21.50
N ASP A 142 -5.08 -3.16 21.93
CA ASP A 142 -6.40 -2.49 21.97
C ASP A 142 -6.84 -2.12 20.55
N HIS A 143 -5.87 -1.74 19.69
CA HIS A 143 -6.12 -1.37 18.31
C HIS A 143 -5.03 -1.91 17.38
N VAL A 144 -5.41 -2.21 16.14
CA VAL A 144 -4.49 -2.49 15.04
C VAL A 144 -4.76 -1.51 13.91
N PHE A 145 -3.70 -0.94 13.35
CA PHE A 145 -3.75 0.01 12.24
C PHE A 145 -2.93 -0.50 11.06
N VAL A 146 -3.50 -0.43 9.86
CA VAL A 146 -2.89 -0.87 8.59
C VAL A 146 -3.18 0.17 7.52
N CYS A 147 -2.15 0.64 6.81
CA CYS A 147 -2.32 1.63 5.75
C CYS A 147 -1.40 1.34 4.56
N PHE A 148 -1.99 1.08 3.38
CA PHE A 148 -1.30 0.78 2.13
C PHE A 148 -0.39 -0.46 2.21
N VAL A 149 -0.88 -1.52 2.83
CA VAL A 149 -0.15 -2.77 3.05
C VAL A 149 -0.81 -3.95 2.35
N LEU A 150 -2.15 -4.08 2.50
CA LEU A 150 -2.86 -5.26 2.00
C LEU A 150 -2.74 -5.39 0.48
N GLU A 151 -2.65 -4.28 -0.23
CA GLU A 151 -2.48 -4.26 -1.69
C GLU A 151 -1.21 -4.97 -2.17
N HIS A 152 -0.21 -5.10 -1.30
CA HIS A 152 1.08 -5.75 -1.61
C HIS A 152 1.13 -7.22 -1.18
N LEU A 153 0.16 -7.68 -0.40
CA LEU A 153 0.14 -9.04 0.13
C LEU A 153 -0.49 -10.04 -0.84
N SER A 154 0.12 -11.20 -0.95
CA SER A 154 -0.46 -12.31 -1.72
C SER A 154 -1.59 -13.05 -0.97
N ARG A 155 -1.69 -12.84 0.35
CA ARG A 155 -2.66 -13.47 1.25
C ARG A 155 -3.27 -12.45 2.21
N PRO A 156 -3.98 -11.42 1.70
CA PRO A 156 -4.49 -10.35 2.56
C PRO A 156 -5.54 -10.82 3.58
N ALA A 157 -6.38 -11.80 3.24
CA ALA A 157 -7.36 -12.37 4.16
C ALA A 157 -6.67 -13.03 5.37
N GLU A 158 -5.63 -13.86 5.15
CA GLU A 158 -4.84 -14.48 6.23
C GLU A 158 -4.18 -13.43 7.13
N ALA A 159 -3.66 -12.35 6.55
CA ALA A 159 -3.10 -11.25 7.33
C ALA A 159 -4.15 -10.60 8.24
N LEU A 160 -5.36 -10.34 7.71
CA LEU A 160 -6.45 -9.77 8.49
C LEU A 160 -6.92 -10.70 9.64
N GLU A 161 -6.92 -12.03 9.43
CA GLU A 161 -7.19 -13.00 10.49
C GLU A 161 -6.12 -12.93 11.60
N ILE A 162 -4.83 -12.82 11.22
CA ILE A 162 -3.74 -12.64 12.19
C ILE A 162 -3.97 -11.37 13.00
N PHE A 163 -4.26 -10.25 12.37
CA PHE A 163 -4.50 -8.98 13.05
C PHE A 163 -5.69 -9.05 13.98
N THR A 164 -6.77 -9.72 13.56
CA THR A 164 -7.97 -9.91 14.40
C THR A 164 -7.67 -10.74 15.64
N ARG A 165 -6.83 -11.80 15.55
CA ARG A 165 -6.41 -12.57 16.73
C ARG A 165 -5.60 -11.75 17.72
N LEU A 166 -4.76 -10.83 17.24
CA LEU A 166 -3.93 -9.96 18.09
C LEU A 166 -4.74 -8.91 18.84
N LEU A 167 -5.94 -8.55 18.37
CA LEU A 167 -6.83 -7.62 19.05
C LEU A 167 -7.39 -8.21 20.33
N LYS A 168 -7.46 -7.41 21.38
CA LYS A 168 -8.27 -7.71 22.57
C LYS A 168 -9.76 -7.74 22.21
N PRO A 169 -10.62 -8.42 23.00
CA PRO A 169 -12.07 -8.30 22.86
C PRO A 169 -12.53 -6.85 22.86
N ALA A 170 -13.41 -6.47 21.94
CA ALA A 170 -13.84 -5.10 21.66
C ALA A 170 -12.75 -4.15 21.13
N GLY A 171 -11.54 -4.64 20.82
CA GLY A 171 -10.50 -3.89 20.11
C GLY A 171 -10.88 -3.62 18.65
N THR A 172 -10.25 -2.62 18.04
CA THR A 172 -10.59 -2.22 16.68
C THR A 172 -9.44 -2.47 15.68
N LEU A 173 -9.80 -2.90 14.47
CA LEU A 173 -8.91 -2.90 13.31
C LEU A 173 -9.32 -1.75 12.39
N THR A 174 -8.35 -0.88 12.09
CA THR A 174 -8.49 0.17 11.08
C THR A 174 -7.61 -0.16 9.88
N VAL A 175 -8.19 -0.18 8.69
CA VAL A 175 -7.46 -0.43 7.43
C VAL A 175 -7.74 0.70 6.46
N ILE A 176 -6.69 1.23 5.81
CA ILE A 176 -6.79 2.21 4.75
C ILE A 176 -6.06 1.68 3.52
N GLU A 177 -6.78 1.59 2.38
CA GLU A 177 -6.21 1.09 1.13
C GLU A 177 -6.69 1.91 -0.06
N GLY A 178 -5.86 1.94 -1.10
CA GLY A 178 -6.19 2.59 -2.36
C GLY A 178 -6.99 1.70 -3.30
N ASP A 179 -7.59 2.33 -4.31
CA ASP A 179 -8.24 1.64 -5.41
C ASP A 179 -7.85 2.30 -6.74
N HIS A 180 -6.82 1.77 -7.39
CA HIS A 180 -6.32 2.35 -8.64
C HIS A 180 -7.33 2.30 -9.79
N GLY A 181 -8.34 1.41 -9.70
CA GLY A 181 -9.44 1.36 -10.64
C GLY A 181 -10.54 2.39 -10.41
N SER A 182 -10.45 3.22 -9.36
CA SER A 182 -11.40 4.31 -9.07
C SER A 182 -10.98 5.65 -9.70
N THR A 183 -9.88 5.66 -10.46
CA THR A 183 -9.37 6.87 -11.12
C THR A 183 -10.34 7.38 -12.17
N SER A 184 -10.64 8.66 -12.13
CA SER A 184 -11.29 9.38 -13.23
C SER A 184 -10.62 10.74 -13.39
N PHE A 185 -10.53 11.23 -14.63
CA PHE A 185 -9.78 12.45 -14.91
C PHE A 185 -10.26 13.13 -16.20
N PHE A 186 -9.96 14.42 -16.30
CA PHE A 186 -10.17 15.23 -17.50
C PHE A 186 -8.87 16.02 -17.77
N PRO A 187 -8.43 16.15 -19.04
CA PRO A 187 -9.01 15.53 -20.25
C PRO A 187 -8.95 13.99 -20.22
N GLU A 188 -9.94 13.35 -20.84
CA GLU A 188 -9.93 11.89 -21.03
C GLU A 188 -8.75 11.47 -21.91
N SER A 189 -8.12 10.33 -21.56
CA SER A 189 -7.02 9.75 -22.33
C SER A 189 -7.01 8.22 -22.19
N ASP A 190 -7.13 7.55 -23.33
CA ASP A 190 -6.96 6.11 -23.40
C ASP A 190 -5.53 5.69 -23.06
N ALA A 191 -4.53 6.50 -23.41
CA ALA A 191 -3.14 6.22 -23.11
C ALA A 191 -2.87 6.30 -21.60
N ALA A 192 -3.43 7.31 -20.90
CA ALA A 192 -3.36 7.42 -19.44
C ALA A 192 -4.04 6.24 -18.76
N SER A 193 -5.24 5.85 -19.21
CA SER A 193 -5.98 4.69 -18.69
C SER A 193 -5.19 3.39 -18.86
N ARG A 194 -4.52 3.20 -20.02
CA ARG A 194 -3.64 2.05 -20.27
C ARG A 194 -2.41 2.04 -19.36
N ALA A 195 -1.79 3.18 -19.12
CA ALA A 195 -0.63 3.28 -18.21
C ALA A 195 -1.02 2.88 -16.78
N ILE A 196 -2.18 3.34 -16.28
CA ILE A 196 -2.74 2.91 -14.99
C ILE A 196 -3.01 1.40 -14.99
N GLN A 197 -3.61 0.86 -16.06
CA GLN A 197 -3.89 -0.56 -16.18
C GLN A 197 -2.61 -1.42 -16.20
N CYS A 198 -1.50 -0.91 -16.72
CA CYS A 198 -0.19 -1.57 -16.63
C CYS A 198 0.25 -1.74 -15.17
N LEU A 199 0.14 -0.69 -14.35
CA LEU A 199 0.44 -0.75 -12.92
C LEU A 199 -0.43 -1.81 -12.22
N VAL A 200 -1.75 -1.76 -12.41
CA VAL A 200 -2.71 -2.73 -11.83
C VAL A 200 -2.37 -4.16 -12.22
N THR A 201 -2.02 -4.37 -13.49
CA THR A 201 -1.67 -5.70 -14.01
C THR A 201 -0.36 -6.21 -13.44
N LEU A 202 0.68 -5.37 -13.38
CA LEU A 202 1.98 -5.73 -12.80
C LEU A 202 1.86 -6.09 -11.33
N GLN A 203 1.10 -5.31 -10.55
CA GLN A 203 0.88 -5.60 -9.13
C GLN A 203 0.19 -6.96 -8.94
N ARG A 204 -0.82 -7.28 -9.78
CA ARG A 204 -1.46 -8.59 -9.78
C ARG A 204 -0.51 -9.72 -10.17
N MET A 205 0.40 -9.51 -11.14
CA MET A 205 1.37 -10.52 -11.58
C MET A 205 2.35 -10.92 -10.46
N VAL A 206 2.66 -10.02 -9.54
CA VAL A 206 3.49 -10.33 -8.36
C VAL A 206 2.70 -10.78 -7.13
N GLY A 207 1.38 -10.93 -7.27
CA GLY A 207 0.49 -11.47 -6.24
C GLY A 207 -0.17 -10.40 -5.36
N GLY A 208 -0.02 -9.12 -5.67
CA GLY A 208 -0.72 -8.02 -5.01
C GLY A 208 -2.08 -7.71 -5.64
N ASN A 209 -2.78 -6.72 -5.08
CA ASN A 209 -4.10 -6.30 -5.56
C ASN A 209 -4.29 -4.77 -5.46
N ALA A 210 -3.99 -4.06 -6.54
CA ALA A 210 -4.14 -2.60 -6.65
C ALA A 210 -5.60 -2.09 -6.53
N LEU A 211 -6.57 -2.99 -6.45
CA LEU A 211 -8.00 -2.68 -6.35
C LEU A 211 -8.59 -3.08 -4.99
N ILE A 212 -7.76 -3.38 -4.00
CA ILE A 212 -8.19 -4.00 -2.74
C ILE A 212 -9.06 -3.07 -1.89
N GLY A 213 -8.91 -1.75 -2.03
CA GLY A 213 -9.69 -0.78 -1.27
C GLY A 213 -11.19 -1.01 -1.37
N ARG A 214 -11.72 -1.30 -2.58
CA ARG A 214 -13.14 -1.62 -2.79
C ARG A 214 -13.61 -2.93 -2.17
N GLN A 215 -12.67 -3.78 -1.72
CA GLN A 215 -12.93 -5.09 -1.14
C GLN A 215 -12.85 -5.10 0.39
N LEU A 216 -12.56 -3.96 1.03
CA LEU A 216 -12.34 -3.91 2.48
C LEU A 216 -13.55 -4.42 3.28
N TYR A 217 -14.79 -4.10 2.87
CA TYR A 217 -15.95 -4.56 3.62
C TYR A 217 -16.04 -6.08 3.71
N PRO A 218 -16.12 -6.83 2.60
CA PRO A 218 -16.18 -8.29 2.68
C PRO A 218 -14.93 -8.90 3.35
N LEU A 219 -13.73 -8.37 3.12
CA LEU A 219 -12.51 -8.88 3.74
C LEU A 219 -12.51 -8.73 5.28
N LEU A 220 -12.97 -7.59 5.79
CA LEU A 220 -13.05 -7.37 7.24
C LEU A 220 -14.13 -8.23 7.89
N VAL A 221 -15.27 -8.45 7.22
CA VAL A 221 -16.32 -9.36 7.69
C VAL A 221 -15.83 -10.82 7.70
N GLU A 222 -15.14 -11.25 6.64
CA GLU A 222 -14.56 -12.60 6.53
C GLU A 222 -13.51 -12.86 7.63
N ALA A 223 -12.73 -11.82 8.01
CA ALA A 223 -11.78 -11.89 9.11
C ALA A 223 -12.43 -11.96 10.51
N GLY A 224 -13.76 -12.04 10.60
CA GLY A 224 -14.52 -12.20 11.85
C GLY A 224 -14.73 -10.90 12.64
N LEU A 225 -14.58 -9.74 12.00
CA LEU A 225 -14.87 -8.46 12.64
C LEU A 225 -16.37 -8.13 12.59
N GLU A 226 -16.85 -7.51 13.64
CA GLU A 226 -18.22 -7.03 13.80
C GLU A 226 -18.33 -5.52 13.57
N ALA A 227 -19.54 -5.01 13.40
CA ALA A 227 -19.84 -3.59 13.22
C ALA A 227 -18.96 -2.91 12.14
N VAL A 228 -18.59 -3.66 11.12
CA VAL A 228 -17.71 -3.18 10.04
C VAL A 228 -18.33 -1.98 9.33
N LYS A 229 -17.57 -0.90 9.25
CA LYS A 229 -17.91 0.31 8.52
C LYS A 229 -16.79 0.64 7.54
N VAL A 230 -17.13 0.84 6.27
CA VAL A 230 -16.19 1.28 5.25
C VAL A 230 -16.65 2.62 4.69
N SER A 231 -15.74 3.59 4.63
CA SER A 231 -16.02 4.91 4.07
C SER A 231 -15.05 5.23 2.94
N PRO A 232 -15.56 5.68 1.78
CA PRO A 232 -14.72 6.20 0.72
C PRO A 232 -14.09 7.52 1.15
N ARG A 233 -12.81 7.70 0.82
CA ARG A 233 -12.01 8.91 1.04
C ARG A 233 -11.58 9.41 -0.33
N MET A 234 -12.40 10.26 -0.93
CA MET A 234 -12.22 10.70 -2.30
C MET A 234 -11.29 11.90 -2.37
N VAL A 235 -10.20 11.75 -3.11
CA VAL A 235 -9.36 12.85 -3.57
C VAL A 235 -10.00 13.42 -4.81
N TYR A 236 -10.35 14.71 -4.78
CA TYR A 236 -10.76 15.49 -5.94
C TYR A 236 -9.80 16.66 -6.10
N VAL A 237 -9.22 16.79 -7.27
CA VAL A 237 -8.21 17.82 -7.57
C VAL A 237 -8.58 18.54 -8.85
N ASP A 238 -8.56 19.86 -8.78
CA ASP A 238 -8.68 20.79 -9.91
C ASP A 238 -7.74 21.99 -9.70
N ALA A 239 -7.82 23.00 -10.54
CA ALA A 239 -6.98 24.19 -10.47
C ALA A 239 -7.12 25.02 -9.19
N SER A 240 -8.20 24.84 -8.42
CA SER A 240 -8.39 25.52 -7.12
C SER A 240 -7.52 24.94 -6.00
N ARG A 241 -6.87 23.78 -6.24
CA ARG A 241 -6.05 23.03 -5.29
C ARG A 241 -4.64 22.77 -5.83
N PRO A 242 -3.84 23.79 -6.15
CA PRO A 242 -2.54 23.63 -6.82
C PRO A 242 -1.54 22.82 -6.00
N ASP A 243 -1.56 22.94 -4.66
CA ASP A 243 -0.67 22.17 -3.79
C ASP A 243 -0.99 20.67 -3.84
N LEU A 244 -2.29 20.32 -3.82
CA LEU A 244 -2.73 18.94 -3.94
C LEU A 244 -2.48 18.38 -5.35
N ALA A 245 -2.65 19.20 -6.40
CA ALA A 245 -2.28 18.81 -7.77
C ALA A 245 -0.79 18.46 -7.87
N ASN A 246 0.07 19.28 -7.26
CA ASN A 246 1.50 19.02 -7.24
C ASN A 246 1.86 17.77 -6.39
N ALA A 247 1.34 17.68 -5.16
CA ALA A 247 1.68 16.61 -4.23
C ALA A 247 1.06 15.27 -4.64
N PHE A 248 -0.23 15.23 -4.94
CA PHE A 248 -0.93 13.98 -5.22
C PHE A 248 -0.84 13.56 -6.70
N ILE A 249 -1.19 14.43 -7.66
CA ILE A 249 -1.19 14.04 -9.06
C ILE A 249 0.26 13.85 -9.54
N LYS A 250 1.11 14.90 -9.42
CA LYS A 250 2.44 14.88 -10.04
C LYS A 250 3.43 14.00 -9.28
N LYS A 251 3.59 14.22 -7.96
CA LYS A 251 4.64 13.57 -7.17
C LYS A 251 4.24 12.19 -6.62
N THR A 252 2.94 11.90 -6.48
CA THR A 252 2.48 10.63 -5.94
C THR A 252 1.95 9.72 -7.05
N PHE A 253 0.78 10.01 -7.59
CA PHE A 253 0.09 9.07 -8.47
C PHE A 253 0.79 8.88 -9.82
N THR A 254 1.08 9.98 -10.53
CA THR A 254 1.76 9.89 -11.84
C THR A 254 3.18 9.35 -11.70
N ALA A 255 3.91 9.73 -10.63
CA ALA A 255 5.24 9.19 -10.35
C ALA A 255 5.21 7.68 -10.10
N MET A 256 4.20 7.18 -9.38
CA MET A 256 3.97 5.75 -9.15
C MET A 256 3.69 5.01 -10.47
N VAL A 257 2.81 5.53 -11.32
CA VAL A 257 2.55 4.95 -12.65
C VAL A 257 3.81 4.99 -13.51
N ALA A 258 4.51 6.11 -13.58
CA ALA A 258 5.75 6.24 -14.35
C ALA A 258 6.85 5.25 -13.87
N GLY A 259 6.88 4.95 -12.58
CA GLY A 259 7.85 4.03 -11.98
C GLY A 259 7.80 2.61 -12.53
N VAL A 260 6.67 2.18 -13.07
CA VAL A 260 6.53 0.82 -13.63
C VAL A 260 6.79 0.71 -15.12
N ARG A 261 7.25 1.80 -15.77
CA ARG A 261 7.49 1.87 -17.21
C ARG A 261 8.30 0.69 -17.77
N ALA A 262 9.48 0.47 -17.22
CA ALA A 262 10.38 -0.57 -17.70
C ALA A 262 9.75 -1.98 -17.58
N SER A 263 9.11 -2.25 -16.44
CA SER A 263 8.44 -3.52 -16.18
C SER A 263 7.23 -3.73 -17.10
N ALA A 264 6.46 -2.68 -17.39
CA ALA A 264 5.31 -2.74 -18.27
C ALA A 264 5.70 -3.09 -19.72
N ILE A 265 6.76 -2.45 -20.23
CA ILE A 265 7.29 -2.71 -21.57
C ILE A 265 7.89 -4.12 -21.63
N LEU A 266 8.70 -4.50 -20.65
CA LEU A 266 9.32 -5.82 -20.58
C LEU A 266 8.27 -6.95 -20.52
N ALA A 267 7.17 -6.73 -19.80
CA ALA A 267 6.06 -7.67 -19.71
C ALA A 267 5.14 -7.67 -20.96
N GLY A 268 5.43 -6.84 -21.97
CA GLY A 268 4.63 -6.75 -23.20
C GLY A 268 3.21 -6.19 -22.99
N LEU A 269 2.98 -5.45 -21.90
CA LEU A 269 1.66 -4.86 -21.60
C LEU A 269 1.39 -3.60 -22.44
N THR A 270 2.45 -2.96 -22.91
CA THR A 270 2.42 -1.72 -23.71
C THR A 270 3.75 -1.55 -24.44
N ASP A 271 3.80 -0.62 -25.40
CA ASP A 271 5.02 -0.10 -25.99
C ASP A 271 5.45 1.21 -25.30
N SER A 272 6.70 1.66 -25.60
CA SER A 272 7.27 2.86 -24.98
C SER A 272 6.48 4.12 -25.29
N ASP A 273 6.05 4.28 -26.55
CA ASP A 273 5.41 5.52 -27.01
C ASP A 273 4.02 5.69 -26.41
N THR A 274 3.25 4.60 -26.37
CA THR A 274 1.94 4.56 -25.74
C THR A 274 2.03 4.81 -24.24
N PHE A 275 3.00 4.19 -23.54
CA PHE A 275 3.16 4.38 -22.10
C PHE A 275 3.58 5.82 -21.78
N ASP A 276 4.56 6.35 -22.50
CA ASP A 276 5.06 7.71 -22.28
C ASP A 276 4.00 8.78 -22.64
N ALA A 277 3.15 8.52 -23.63
CA ALA A 277 1.96 9.34 -23.89
C ALA A 277 1.02 9.32 -22.69
N GLY A 278 0.72 8.15 -22.15
CA GLY A 278 -0.15 8.01 -20.97
C GLY A 278 0.37 8.75 -19.73
N VAL A 279 1.67 8.69 -19.47
CA VAL A 279 2.29 9.43 -18.37
C VAL A 279 2.21 10.94 -18.60
N ARG A 280 2.46 11.42 -19.82
CA ARG A 280 2.28 12.86 -20.16
C ARG A 280 0.84 13.31 -19.94
N ASP A 281 -0.14 12.48 -20.35
CA ASP A 281 -1.55 12.80 -20.22
C ASP A 281 -2.00 12.80 -18.75
N LEU A 282 -1.42 11.94 -17.90
CA LEU A 282 -1.63 12.02 -16.45
C LEU A 282 -1.09 13.34 -15.88
N TYR A 283 0.09 13.79 -16.27
CA TYR A 283 0.59 15.11 -15.88
C TYR A 283 -0.30 16.24 -16.38
N ARG A 284 -0.89 16.11 -17.58
CA ARG A 284 -1.83 17.08 -18.17
C ARG A 284 -3.08 17.30 -17.30
N THR A 285 -3.53 16.29 -16.54
CA THR A 285 -4.67 16.44 -15.63
C THR A 285 -4.41 17.40 -14.46
N ALA A 286 -3.17 17.78 -14.22
CA ALA A 286 -2.76 18.74 -13.18
C ALA A 286 -2.64 20.19 -13.70
N GLU A 287 -3.00 20.47 -14.95
CA GLU A 287 -3.01 21.81 -15.53
C GLU A 287 -4.32 22.56 -15.20
N SER A 288 -4.41 23.83 -15.62
CA SER A 288 -5.47 24.76 -15.19
C SER A 288 -6.91 24.35 -15.53
N ASP A 289 -7.08 23.52 -16.54
CA ASP A 289 -8.39 22.97 -16.97
C ASP A 289 -8.51 21.47 -16.70
N GLY A 290 -7.55 20.91 -15.98
CA GLY A 290 -7.52 19.49 -15.62
C GLY A 290 -8.31 19.18 -14.36
N VAL A 291 -8.79 17.93 -14.29
CA VAL A 291 -9.45 17.35 -13.11
C VAL A 291 -8.92 15.95 -12.88
N PHE A 292 -8.76 15.59 -11.62
CA PHE A 292 -8.34 14.25 -11.23
C PHE A 292 -9.11 13.78 -9.98
N CYS A 293 -9.65 12.58 -10.03
CA CYS A 293 -10.32 11.92 -8.91
C CYS A 293 -9.68 10.57 -8.62
N TYR A 294 -9.58 10.24 -7.33
CA TYR A 294 -9.11 8.95 -6.84
C TYR A 294 -9.80 8.62 -5.51
N THR A 295 -10.07 7.34 -5.25
CA THR A 295 -10.70 6.94 -4.00
C THR A 295 -9.80 6.01 -3.21
N PHE A 296 -9.51 6.40 -1.96
CA PHE A 296 -9.10 5.49 -0.91
C PHE A 296 -10.33 4.99 -0.16
N PHE A 297 -10.18 3.86 0.51
CA PHE A 297 -11.23 3.32 1.38
C PHE A 297 -10.65 3.13 2.79
N LYS A 298 -11.38 3.61 3.79
CA LYS A 298 -11.08 3.38 5.20
C LYS A 298 -12.13 2.45 5.78
N GLY A 299 -11.68 1.27 6.20
CA GLY A 299 -12.48 0.27 6.88
C GLY A 299 -12.15 0.25 8.38
N VAL A 300 -13.16 0.16 9.23
CA VAL A 300 -13.02 -0.06 10.68
C VAL A 300 -13.96 -1.19 11.08
N GLY A 301 -13.42 -2.17 11.80
CA GLY A 301 -14.20 -3.26 12.39
C GLY A 301 -13.80 -3.50 13.84
N ILE A 302 -14.65 -4.16 14.61
CA ILE A 302 -14.48 -4.43 16.04
C ILE A 302 -14.37 -5.93 16.23
N LYS A 303 -13.39 -6.40 17.03
CA LYS A 303 -13.34 -7.80 17.47
C LYS A 303 -14.49 -8.09 18.43
N GLY A 304 -15.29 -9.10 18.11
CA GLY A 304 -16.36 -9.55 18.98
C GLY A 304 -15.88 -9.92 20.39
N ARG A 305 -16.78 -9.88 21.35
CA ARG A 305 -16.51 -10.41 22.70
C ARG A 305 -16.78 -11.92 22.73
N PRO A 306 -15.99 -12.69 23.47
CA PRO A 306 -16.36 -14.08 23.74
C PRO A 306 -17.78 -14.15 24.35
N ALA A 307 -18.59 -15.12 23.89
CA ALA A 307 -19.95 -15.33 24.37
C ALA A 307 -19.96 -15.78 25.84
#